data_c6b2ca985369e11da2a9bd8b1ca373ea
#
_entry.id   c6b2ca985369e11da2a9bd8b1ca373ea
#
_cell.length_a   1.000
_cell.length_b   1.000
_cell.length_c   1.000
_cell.angle_alpha   90.00
_cell.angle_beta   90.00
_cell.angle_gamma   90.00
#
_symmetry.space_group_name_H-M   'P 1'
#
loop_
_entity.id
_entity.type
_entity.pdbx_description
1 polymer ?
#
loop_
_entity_poly.entity_id
_entity_poly.type
_entity_poly.pdbx_seq_one_letter_code
_entity_poly.pdbx_strand_id
1 'polypeptide(L)'
;MTFVRTIATAMLLSVFASLANAEPIKIGEINSYTRLPAFTEPYKKGWQLALEEINASGGINGRSVEIISRDDAGKPGNAVKIAEELIRRDNVVMLTGTFFSHIGLAVSDFAKQNKVMFLASEPLTDALVWSKGNDYTFRLRPSTYMQAAMLAAEAAKTDAVKWATVAPNYAYGK
;
A
#
# COMPACT_ATOMS: atom_id res chain seq x y z
N MET A 1 -31.00 0.02 -47.68
CA MET A 1 -29.72 -0.49 -47.12
C MET A 1 -28.90 0.56 -46.38
N THR A 2 -29.02 1.83 -46.64
CA THR A 2 -28.27 2.95 -46.01
C THR A 2 -28.68 3.20 -44.55
N PHE A 3 -29.96 3.11 -44.22
CA PHE A 3 -30.49 3.39 -42.87
C PHE A 3 -29.99 2.40 -41.77
N VAL A 4 -29.87 1.13 -42.11
CA VAL A 4 -29.41 0.08 -41.19
C VAL A 4 -27.90 0.23 -40.87
N ARG A 5 -27.11 0.68 -41.86
CA ARG A 5 -25.67 0.96 -41.66
C ARG A 5 -25.41 2.12 -40.71
N THR A 6 -26.24 3.18 -40.81
CA THR A 6 -26.09 4.37 -39.95
C THR A 6 -26.42 4.08 -38.47
N ILE A 7 -27.45 3.23 -38.23
CA ILE A 7 -27.80 2.82 -36.84
C ILE A 7 -26.72 1.93 -36.22
N ALA A 8 -26.15 0.99 -36.99
CA ALA A 8 -25.08 0.11 -36.50
C ALA A 8 -23.80 0.89 -36.14
N THR A 9 -23.44 1.90 -36.95
CA THR A 9 -22.27 2.76 -36.70
C THR A 9 -22.49 3.66 -35.49
N ALA A 10 -23.69 4.21 -35.28
CA ALA A 10 -24.03 5.01 -34.12
C ALA A 10 -24.02 4.19 -32.81
N MET A 11 -24.47 2.92 -32.87
CA MET A 11 -24.48 2.02 -31.72
C MET A 11 -23.08 1.56 -31.30
N LEU A 12 -22.16 1.34 -32.27
CA LEU A 12 -20.75 1.07 -31.97
C LEU A 12 -20.04 2.27 -31.34
N LEU A 13 -20.27 3.49 -31.81
CA LEU A 13 -19.68 4.71 -31.23
C LEU A 13 -20.15 4.99 -29.80
N SER A 14 -21.42 4.67 -29.48
CA SER A 14 -21.93 4.85 -28.11
C SER A 14 -21.32 3.90 -27.07
N VAL A 15 -20.92 2.68 -27.49
CA VAL A 15 -20.24 1.72 -26.60
C VAL A 15 -18.82 2.18 -26.28
N PHE A 16 -18.09 2.75 -27.24
CA PHE A 16 -16.75 3.30 -26.99
C PHE A 16 -16.75 4.58 -26.14
N ALA A 17 -17.79 5.41 -26.24
CA ALA A 17 -17.91 6.62 -25.42
C ALA A 17 -18.17 6.32 -23.93
N SER A 18 -18.80 5.17 -23.62
CA SER A 18 -19.03 4.76 -22.22
C SER A 18 -17.78 4.27 -21.50
N LEU A 19 -16.77 3.79 -22.20
CA LEU A 19 -15.48 3.35 -21.63
C LEU A 19 -14.56 4.53 -21.28
N ALA A 20 -14.76 5.69 -21.91
CA ALA A 20 -13.91 6.87 -21.73
C ALA A 20 -14.21 7.66 -20.43
N ASN A 21 -15.30 7.34 -19.70
CA ASN A 21 -15.76 8.07 -18.52
C ASN A 21 -15.82 7.22 -17.23
N ALA A 22 -15.15 6.08 -17.16
CA ALA A 22 -15.10 5.31 -15.92
C ALA A 22 -14.20 6.02 -14.91
N GLU A 23 -14.74 6.38 -13.74
CA GLU A 23 -13.97 7.01 -12.67
C GLU A 23 -12.73 6.18 -12.33
N PRO A 24 -11.58 6.83 -12.05
CA PRO A 24 -10.34 6.13 -11.70
C PRO A 24 -10.52 5.30 -10.42
N ILE A 25 -9.74 4.23 -10.31
CA ILE A 25 -9.61 3.47 -9.07
C ILE A 25 -8.61 4.23 -8.21
N LYS A 26 -9.07 4.84 -7.12
CA LYS A 26 -8.23 5.63 -6.22
C LYS A 26 -7.69 4.79 -5.09
N ILE A 27 -6.38 4.82 -4.90
CA ILE A 27 -5.65 4.15 -3.81
C ILE A 27 -5.02 5.21 -2.94
N GLY A 28 -5.24 5.15 -1.62
CA GLY A 28 -4.61 6.05 -0.65
C GLY A 28 -3.27 5.50 -0.19
N GLU A 29 -2.20 6.25 -0.40
CA GLU A 29 -0.85 5.87 0.04
C GLU A 29 -0.40 6.81 1.16
N ILE A 30 0.12 6.23 2.26
CA ILE A 30 0.60 6.96 3.45
C ILE A 30 2.01 6.51 3.75
N ASN A 31 2.97 7.45 3.80
CA ASN A 31 4.33 7.08 4.15
C ASN A 31 5.07 8.21 4.88
N SER A 32 6.23 7.91 5.44
CA SER A 32 7.02 8.83 6.26
C SER A 32 8.11 9.52 5.42
N TYR A 33 7.72 10.20 4.34
CA TYR A 33 8.64 10.75 3.33
C TYR A 33 9.65 11.75 3.90
N THR A 34 9.19 12.70 4.70
CA THR A 34 10.07 13.69 5.30
C THR A 34 10.93 13.12 6.44
N ARG A 35 10.52 11.98 7.03
CA ARG A 35 11.23 11.39 8.17
C ARG A 35 12.36 10.44 7.75
N LEU A 36 12.17 9.67 6.68
CA LEU A 36 13.12 8.67 6.18
C LEU A 36 13.24 8.66 4.65
N PRO A 37 13.59 9.78 4.01
CA PRO A 37 13.61 9.89 2.55
C PRO A 37 14.51 8.84 1.87
N ALA A 38 15.61 8.44 2.52
CA ALA A 38 16.52 7.43 1.96
C ALA A 38 15.85 6.08 1.65
N PHE A 39 14.77 5.74 2.35
CA PHE A 39 14.00 4.51 2.12
C PHE A 39 12.69 4.77 1.38
N THR A 40 12.00 5.85 1.72
CA THR A 40 10.65 6.11 1.21
C THR A 40 10.66 6.69 -0.20
N GLU A 41 11.69 7.42 -0.62
CA GLU A 41 11.79 7.92 -1.99
C GLU A 41 12.03 6.81 -3.03
N PRO A 42 12.92 5.81 -2.82
CA PRO A 42 13.01 4.66 -3.71
C PRO A 42 11.69 3.86 -3.78
N TYR A 43 11.02 3.67 -2.65
CA TYR A 43 9.69 3.05 -2.60
C TYR A 43 8.68 3.82 -3.47
N LYS A 44 8.65 5.14 -3.34
CA LYS A 44 7.78 6.02 -4.14
C LYS A 44 8.03 5.85 -5.65
N LYS A 45 9.29 5.86 -6.06
CA LYS A 45 9.65 5.64 -7.47
C LYS A 45 9.17 4.27 -7.98
N GLY A 46 9.22 3.25 -7.13
CA GLY A 46 8.73 1.91 -7.47
C GLY A 46 7.24 1.88 -7.78
N TRP A 47 6.41 2.42 -6.87
CA TRP A 47 4.96 2.43 -7.14
C TRP A 47 4.57 3.42 -8.26
N GLN A 48 5.32 4.53 -8.47
CA GLN A 48 5.10 5.43 -9.60
C GLN A 48 5.33 4.71 -10.93
N LEU A 49 6.41 3.96 -11.07
CA LEU A 49 6.68 3.15 -12.27
C LEU A 49 5.57 2.13 -12.51
N ALA A 50 5.17 1.38 -11.47
CA ALA A 50 4.08 0.41 -11.59
C ALA A 50 2.76 1.09 -12.01
N LEU A 51 2.47 2.27 -11.48
CA LEU A 51 1.28 3.05 -11.86
C LEU A 51 1.30 3.47 -13.33
N GLU A 52 2.45 3.93 -13.84
CA GLU A 52 2.65 4.27 -15.25
C GLU A 52 2.42 3.05 -16.15
N GLU A 53 3.01 1.90 -15.82
CA GLU A 53 2.85 0.65 -16.59
C GLU A 53 1.41 0.15 -16.60
N ILE A 54 0.73 0.16 -15.46
CA ILE A 54 -0.68 -0.25 -15.33
C ILE A 54 -1.57 0.65 -16.22
N ASN A 55 -1.40 1.96 -16.11
CA ASN A 55 -2.22 2.91 -16.86
C ASN A 55 -1.90 2.89 -18.36
N ALA A 56 -0.65 2.73 -18.75
CA ALA A 56 -0.25 2.56 -20.17
C ALA A 56 -0.83 1.29 -20.78
N SER A 57 -1.05 0.26 -19.97
CA SER A 57 -1.70 -1.01 -20.38
C SER A 57 -3.23 -0.95 -20.41
N GLY A 58 -3.84 0.22 -20.20
CA GLY A 58 -5.30 0.41 -20.19
C GLY A 58 -5.97 0.33 -18.82
N GLY A 59 -5.17 0.34 -17.75
CA GLY A 59 -5.67 0.32 -16.37
C GLY A 59 -6.23 -1.04 -15.94
N ILE A 60 -7.09 -1.02 -14.93
CA ILE A 60 -7.74 -2.21 -14.38
C ILE A 60 -9.19 -2.25 -14.90
N ASN A 61 -9.54 -3.23 -15.72
CA ASN A 61 -10.85 -3.34 -16.36
C ASN A 61 -11.25 -2.06 -17.12
N GLY A 62 -10.31 -1.42 -17.81
CA GLY A 62 -10.52 -0.18 -18.57
C GLY A 62 -10.62 1.08 -17.72
N ARG A 63 -10.36 1.00 -16.41
CA ARG A 63 -10.30 2.14 -15.49
C ARG A 63 -8.86 2.47 -15.14
N SER A 64 -8.49 3.74 -15.24
CA SER A 64 -7.18 4.17 -14.75
C SER A 64 -7.05 3.99 -13.24
N VAL A 65 -5.83 3.83 -12.75
CA VAL A 65 -5.49 3.84 -11.33
C VAL A 65 -4.92 5.21 -10.98
N GLU A 66 -5.31 5.74 -9.82
CA GLU A 66 -4.77 6.96 -9.23
C GLU A 66 -4.25 6.65 -7.82
N ILE A 67 -3.04 7.10 -7.50
CA ILE A 67 -2.49 7.00 -6.14
C ILE A 67 -2.46 8.38 -5.51
N ILE A 68 -3.20 8.56 -4.42
CA ILE A 68 -3.23 9.77 -3.61
C ILE A 68 -2.27 9.57 -2.44
N SER A 69 -1.06 10.11 -2.57
CA SER A 69 0.02 9.95 -1.58
C SER A 69 0.04 11.10 -0.56
N ARG A 70 0.30 10.76 0.71
CA ARG A 70 0.41 11.72 1.83
C ARG A 70 1.57 11.34 2.75
N ASP A 71 2.21 12.36 3.33
CA ASP A 71 3.30 12.22 4.30
C ASP A 71 2.79 12.28 5.73
N ASP A 72 3.02 11.23 6.50
CA ASP A 72 2.67 11.15 7.93
C ASP A 72 3.71 11.82 8.84
N ALA A 73 4.85 12.23 8.29
CA ALA A 73 5.97 12.84 9.01
C ALA A 73 6.48 11.97 10.20
N GLY A 74 6.32 10.65 10.13
CA GLY A 74 6.73 9.71 11.18
C GLY A 74 5.83 9.71 12.42
N LYS A 75 4.58 10.18 12.30
CA LYS A 75 3.65 10.35 13.44
C LYS A 75 2.38 9.49 13.27
N PRO A 76 2.11 8.53 14.17
CA PRO A 76 0.92 7.67 14.07
C PRO A 76 -0.40 8.45 14.01
N GLY A 77 -0.54 9.50 14.83
CA GLY A 77 -1.76 10.34 14.82
C GLY A 77 -2.00 11.06 13.49
N ASN A 78 -0.94 11.49 12.81
CA ASN A 78 -1.05 12.06 11.47
C ASN A 78 -1.48 11.00 10.45
N ALA A 79 -0.88 9.82 10.51
CA ALA A 79 -1.23 8.71 9.61
C ALA A 79 -2.71 8.32 9.71
N VAL A 80 -3.25 8.23 10.93
CA VAL A 80 -4.68 7.95 11.15
C VAL A 80 -5.58 9.07 10.61
N LYS A 81 -5.22 10.34 10.86
CA LYS A 81 -5.95 11.49 10.30
C LYS A 81 -5.93 11.48 8.78
N ILE A 82 -4.78 11.22 8.19
CA ILE A 82 -4.61 11.11 6.73
C ILE A 82 -5.46 9.95 6.18
N ALA A 83 -5.45 8.78 6.84
CA ALA A 83 -6.27 7.64 6.44
C ALA A 83 -7.77 8.00 6.43
N GLU A 84 -8.25 8.74 7.43
CA GLU A 84 -9.63 9.23 7.48
C GLU A 84 -9.94 10.18 6.32
N GLU A 85 -9.05 11.13 6.02
CA GLU A 85 -9.22 12.07 4.91
C GLU A 85 -9.25 11.35 3.56
N LEU A 86 -8.34 10.40 3.33
CA LEU A 86 -8.27 9.61 2.10
C LEU A 86 -9.57 8.83 1.85
N ILE A 87 -10.13 8.21 2.89
CA ILE A 87 -11.36 7.43 2.76
C ILE A 87 -12.58 8.34 2.61
N ARG A 88 -12.74 9.35 3.47
CA ARG A 88 -13.99 10.14 3.54
C ARG A 88 -14.09 11.25 2.52
N ARG A 89 -12.95 11.87 2.17
CA ARG A 89 -12.93 13.02 1.26
C ARG A 89 -12.48 12.60 -0.15
N ASP A 90 -11.42 11.82 -0.22
CA ASP A 90 -10.82 11.47 -1.51
C ASP A 90 -11.42 10.19 -2.13
N ASN A 91 -12.28 9.46 -1.36
CA ASN A 91 -13.00 8.26 -1.76
C ASN A 91 -12.09 7.14 -2.28
N VAL A 92 -10.95 6.90 -1.61
CA VAL A 92 -10.06 5.80 -1.97
C VAL A 92 -10.70 4.45 -1.63
N VAL A 93 -10.43 3.43 -2.45
CA VAL A 93 -10.99 2.08 -2.26
C VAL A 93 -10.17 1.23 -1.31
N MET A 94 -8.90 1.59 -1.09
CA MET A 94 -7.99 0.92 -0.15
C MET A 94 -6.88 1.87 0.30
N LEU A 95 -6.23 1.49 1.39
CA LEU A 95 -5.02 2.14 1.90
C LEU A 95 -3.80 1.26 1.64
N THR A 96 -2.63 1.89 1.43
CA THR A 96 -1.34 1.20 1.33
C THR A 96 -0.23 2.05 1.94
N GLY A 97 0.96 1.44 2.07
CA GLY A 97 2.14 2.16 2.53
C GLY A 97 2.49 1.90 3.98
N THR A 98 2.82 2.97 4.66
CA THR A 98 3.43 3.12 5.98
C THR A 98 4.82 2.47 6.07
N PHE A 99 5.79 3.20 6.61
CA PHE A 99 7.14 2.69 6.83
C PHE A 99 7.29 2.11 8.25
N PHE A 100 7.04 2.92 9.27
CA PHE A 100 7.26 2.53 10.65
C PHE A 100 6.21 1.53 11.16
N SER A 101 6.65 0.47 11.82
CA SER A 101 5.78 -0.57 12.34
C SER A 101 4.70 -0.06 13.31
N HIS A 102 5.01 0.91 14.17
CA HIS A 102 4.02 1.50 15.09
C HIS A 102 2.97 2.36 14.35
N ILE A 103 3.33 2.94 13.20
CA ILE A 103 2.40 3.64 12.33
C ILE A 103 1.51 2.62 11.59
N GLY A 104 2.12 1.57 11.04
CA GLY A 104 1.37 0.48 10.41
C GLY A 104 0.34 -0.15 11.32
N LEU A 105 0.67 -0.35 12.61
CA LEU A 105 -0.28 -0.84 13.62
C LEU A 105 -1.44 0.14 13.82
N ALA A 106 -1.19 1.44 13.91
CA ALA A 106 -2.23 2.45 14.08
C ALA A 106 -3.17 2.53 12.87
N VAL A 107 -2.62 2.47 11.63
CA VAL A 107 -3.42 2.44 10.40
C VAL A 107 -4.18 1.12 10.26
N SER A 108 -3.61 0.00 10.70
CA SER A 108 -4.28 -1.31 10.74
C SER A 108 -5.50 -1.30 11.67
N ASP A 109 -5.37 -0.73 12.86
CA ASP A 109 -6.51 -0.57 13.79
C ASP A 109 -7.60 0.32 13.19
N PHE A 110 -7.23 1.41 12.53
CA PHE A 110 -8.16 2.27 11.80
C PHE A 110 -8.85 1.53 10.64
N ALA A 111 -8.11 0.79 9.84
CA ALA A 111 -8.63 0.01 8.71
C ALA A 111 -9.65 -1.04 9.17
N LYS A 112 -9.38 -1.75 10.28
CA LYS A 112 -10.31 -2.66 10.92
C LYS A 112 -11.61 -1.98 11.33
N GLN A 113 -11.54 -0.83 12.01
CA GLN A 113 -12.72 -0.09 12.50
C GLN A 113 -13.59 0.43 11.35
N ASN A 114 -12.98 0.83 10.23
CA ASN A 114 -13.67 1.39 9.08
C ASN A 114 -13.96 0.35 7.98
N LYS A 115 -13.58 -0.91 8.17
CA LYS A 115 -13.77 -2.03 7.23
C LYS A 115 -13.19 -1.71 5.83
N VAL A 116 -11.99 -1.14 5.81
CA VAL A 116 -11.27 -0.75 4.61
C VAL A 116 -10.01 -1.60 4.49
N MET A 117 -9.69 -2.07 3.30
CA MET A 117 -8.47 -2.83 3.04
C MET A 117 -7.23 -1.95 3.27
N PHE A 118 -6.27 -2.48 4.02
CA PHE A 118 -4.94 -1.89 4.19
C PHE A 118 -3.86 -2.90 3.79
N LEU A 119 -3.11 -2.57 2.74
CA LEU A 119 -1.90 -3.30 2.34
C LEU A 119 -0.68 -2.61 2.95
N ALA A 120 -0.22 -3.11 4.08
CA ALA A 120 0.99 -2.64 4.74
C ALA A 120 2.22 -3.05 3.94
N SER A 121 2.82 -2.11 3.23
CA SER A 121 3.92 -2.40 2.30
C SER A 121 5.27 -2.57 2.99
N GLU A 122 5.56 -1.83 4.06
CA GLU A 122 6.88 -1.80 4.67
C GLU A 122 6.96 -2.15 6.17
N PRO A 123 5.88 -2.09 7.00
CA PRO A 123 5.95 -2.48 8.41
C PRO A 123 6.36 -3.93 8.60
N LEU A 124 7.36 -4.17 9.44
CA LEU A 124 7.97 -5.50 9.61
C LEU A 124 7.56 -6.21 10.90
N THR A 125 6.93 -5.52 11.87
CA THR A 125 6.52 -6.15 13.14
C THR A 125 5.60 -7.34 12.90
N ASP A 126 5.87 -8.45 13.60
CA ASP A 126 5.03 -9.64 13.55
C ASP A 126 3.63 -9.39 14.12
N ALA A 127 3.51 -8.48 15.07
CA ALA A 127 2.25 -8.12 15.70
C ALA A 127 1.18 -7.69 14.67
N LEU A 128 1.59 -7.12 13.52
CA LEU A 128 0.68 -6.59 12.51
C LEU A 128 -0.32 -7.63 11.97
N VAL A 129 0.14 -8.87 11.78
CA VAL A 129 -0.67 -9.97 11.21
C VAL A 129 -0.84 -11.14 12.18
N TRP A 130 -0.18 -11.12 13.36
CA TRP A 130 -0.34 -12.10 14.42
C TRP A 130 -1.22 -11.55 15.55
N SER A 131 -0.62 -11.05 16.63
CA SER A 131 -1.36 -10.66 17.84
C SER A 131 -2.34 -9.48 17.63
N LYS A 132 -2.13 -8.65 16.61
CA LYS A 132 -2.99 -7.53 16.19
C LYS A 132 -3.62 -7.75 14.81
N GLY A 133 -3.46 -8.95 14.24
CA GLY A 133 -4.01 -9.29 12.93
C GLY A 133 -5.53 -9.12 12.86
N ASN A 134 -6.02 -8.78 11.67
CA ASN A 134 -7.44 -8.62 11.39
C ASN A 134 -7.70 -8.82 9.89
N ASP A 135 -8.98 -9.00 9.53
CA ASP A 135 -9.42 -9.36 8.17
C ASP A 135 -9.23 -8.24 7.12
N TYR A 136 -8.84 -7.05 7.54
CA TYR A 136 -8.67 -5.88 6.67
C TYR A 136 -7.21 -5.51 6.43
N THR A 137 -6.25 -6.17 7.10
CA THR A 137 -4.83 -5.83 7.00
C THR A 137 -4.02 -6.98 6.43
N PHE A 138 -3.27 -6.68 5.38
CA PHE A 138 -2.35 -7.59 4.70
C PHE A 138 -0.95 -7.01 4.71
N ARG A 139 0.09 -7.86 4.83
CA ARG A 139 1.48 -7.44 4.79
C ARG A 139 2.17 -7.92 3.51
N LEU A 140 2.94 -7.03 2.89
CA LEU A 140 3.68 -7.35 1.68
C LEU A 140 5.09 -7.87 1.96
N ARG A 141 5.82 -7.25 2.91
CA ARG A 141 7.23 -7.58 3.19
C ARG A 141 7.39 -8.72 4.21
N PRO A 142 8.56 -9.42 4.21
CA PRO A 142 8.90 -10.37 5.26
C PRO A 142 8.86 -9.72 6.65
N SER A 143 8.42 -10.49 7.65
CA SER A 143 8.37 -10.00 9.04
C SER A 143 9.73 -9.99 9.71
N THR A 144 9.81 -9.35 10.89
CA THR A 144 10.99 -9.42 11.76
C THR A 144 11.35 -10.86 12.09
N TYR A 145 10.38 -11.71 12.42
CA TYR A 145 10.59 -13.13 12.66
C TYR A 145 11.21 -13.84 11.43
N MET A 146 10.65 -13.63 10.25
CA MET A 146 11.17 -14.25 9.02
C MET A 146 12.62 -13.84 8.74
N GLN A 147 12.95 -12.56 8.92
CA GLN A 147 14.33 -12.07 8.76
C GLN A 147 15.27 -12.66 9.81
N ALA A 148 14.85 -12.68 11.08
CA ALA A 148 15.64 -13.27 12.16
C ALA A 148 15.86 -14.77 11.96
N ALA A 149 14.86 -15.51 11.50
CA ALA A 149 14.96 -16.94 11.21
C ALA A 149 15.97 -17.24 10.09
N MET A 150 15.96 -16.43 9.02
CA MET A 150 16.94 -16.55 7.94
C MET A 150 18.36 -16.27 8.44
N LEU A 151 18.55 -15.21 9.22
CA LEU A 151 19.86 -14.87 9.80
C LEU A 151 20.34 -15.91 10.80
N ALA A 152 19.45 -16.44 11.64
CA ALA A 152 19.82 -17.48 12.60
C ALA A 152 20.30 -18.77 11.92
N ALA A 153 19.70 -19.15 10.80
CA ALA A 153 20.13 -20.29 10.02
C ALA A 153 21.55 -20.11 9.45
N GLU A 154 21.91 -18.92 9.01
CA GLU A 154 23.29 -18.61 8.58
C GLU A 154 24.26 -18.49 9.76
N ALA A 155 23.84 -17.85 10.84
CA ALA A 155 24.63 -17.72 12.04
C ALA A 155 25.04 -19.08 12.63
N ALA A 156 24.12 -20.05 12.61
CA ALA A 156 24.41 -21.43 13.10
C ALA A 156 25.50 -22.19 12.32
N LYS A 157 25.89 -21.70 11.15
CA LYS A 157 26.98 -22.28 10.34
C LYS A 157 28.36 -21.75 10.72
N THR A 158 28.43 -20.79 11.64
CA THR A 158 29.67 -20.14 12.06
C THR A 158 30.14 -20.70 13.40
N ASP A 159 31.47 -20.61 13.68
CA ASP A 159 32.07 -21.01 14.97
C ASP A 159 31.96 -19.92 16.04
N ALA A 160 31.13 -18.89 15.83
CA ALA A 160 30.96 -17.78 16.76
C ALA A 160 30.25 -18.24 18.04
N VAL A 161 30.87 -18.01 19.20
CA VAL A 161 30.35 -18.38 20.53
C VAL A 161 29.77 -17.19 21.30
N LYS A 162 29.98 -15.94 20.79
CA LYS A 162 29.47 -14.71 21.41
C LYS A 162 28.70 -13.94 20.37
N TRP A 163 27.50 -13.54 20.71
CA TRP A 163 26.56 -12.82 19.86
C TRP A 163 26.12 -11.52 20.49
N ALA A 164 25.92 -10.49 19.70
CA ALA A 164 25.30 -9.26 20.08
C ALA A 164 24.18 -8.92 19.08
N THR A 165 23.08 -8.39 19.58
CA THR A 165 21.97 -7.91 18.75
C THR A 165 21.83 -6.41 18.88
N VAL A 166 21.57 -5.73 17.77
CA VAL A 166 21.22 -4.32 17.71
C VAL A 166 19.86 -4.19 17.06
N ALA A 167 18.92 -3.59 17.77
CA ALA A 167 17.55 -3.39 17.26
C ALA A 167 17.07 -1.97 17.62
N PRO A 168 16.26 -1.32 16.77
CA PRO A 168 15.68 -0.02 17.06
C PRO A 168 14.64 -0.12 18.18
N ASN A 169 14.59 0.87 19.07
CA ASN A 169 13.69 0.87 20.22
C ASN A 169 12.27 1.34 19.86
N TYR A 170 11.59 0.61 18.95
CA TYR A 170 10.16 0.78 18.63
C TYR A 170 9.57 -0.56 18.18
N ALA A 171 8.30 -0.59 17.74
CA ALA A 171 7.56 -1.83 17.43
C ALA A 171 8.25 -2.79 16.42
N TYR A 172 9.20 -2.32 15.61
CA TYR A 172 9.99 -3.17 14.71
C TYR A 172 11.02 -4.01 15.46
N GLY A 173 11.67 -3.46 16.47
CA GLY A 173 12.77 -4.09 17.21
C GLY A 173 12.34 -4.77 18.54
N LYS A 174 11.04 -5.01 18.73
CA LYS A 174 10.48 -5.62 19.95
C LYS A 174 9.84 -6.95 19.65
#